data_753edfa93464b115340bbc1bfb7f5c3c
#
_entry.id   753edfa93464b115340bbc1bfb7f5c3c
#
_cell.length_a   1.000
_cell.length_b   1.000
_cell.length_c   1.000
_cell.angle_alpha   90.00
_cell.angle_beta   90.00
_cell.angle_gamma   90.00
#
_symmetry.space_group_name_H-M   'P 1'
#
loop_
_entity.id
_entity.type
_entity.pdbx_description
1 polymer ?
#
loop_
_entity_poly.entity_id
_entity_poly.type
_entity_poly.pdbx_seq_one_letter_code
_entity_poly.pdbx_strand_id
1 'polypeptide(L)'
;MEREVTGGQEVLTPRIGAEQVRQAAEVLRKYRLGKQNLDRRIIDNEQFWKLRHWEQMEKSGEGGNPQDVRPASGWLVNCILSKHADAMDSYPEPTVLPREPGDRKEAEVLSRVLPVILKNNKFKKAYSQAWWNKLKSGCAVYGVFWDGGKLHGLGDIDIRSMDVLNLFWEPGVQDIQESEHFFSTELTPNRRLEEQYPELAGKLGRSGGQVSRYLYDDKVDTSEQSLVVDWYYHTVEQGRRVLQYCKFVGENVLYATENDPEMAGKGWYDHGQYPFVFDVLFPEEGTPCGYGYVDLCKSAQKQIDLMNQAILKNTLASATPRFFVRSDGAVNENEYADWTRPFVHTNGNLGADSIAPIRVPTLDSVYVAVLQNKIAEMKETAGNRDVMSGGTAGGVTAATAIAALQEAGGKLSRNMIDDGYEAFSQVVTLCIELIRQFYDVPRQFRLLGRDGGAFVAYGNGGLRPRALLTGGYRVPEFDLEVMAQDETPYQTMEYNQLALQLFQMGFFRSDMAEQALRCLELMQFRSKDTLAEVIRQGQKETDQKAWLTEALRRAVTLLDKSQGTHLAEALERELEKRESSGGKAAVCRSSDAVTRQRQATRQAVRPR
;
A
#
# COMPACT_ATOMS: atom_id res chain seq x y z
N MET A 1 -35.95 -0.15 20.23
CA MET A 1 -37.28 0.45 20.21
C MET A 1 -37.95 0.15 21.53
N GLU A 2 -38.19 1.17 22.34
CA GLU A 2 -38.98 1.02 23.57
C GLU A 2 -40.45 1.14 23.21
N ARG A 3 -41.31 0.33 23.84
CA ARG A 3 -42.77 0.34 23.61
C ARG A 3 -43.43 1.24 24.62
N GLU A 4 -43.86 2.44 24.23
CA GLU A 4 -44.81 3.25 24.99
C GLU A 4 -46.21 3.10 24.41
N VAL A 5 -47.18 2.73 25.26
CA VAL A 5 -48.58 2.58 24.88
C VAL A 5 -49.30 3.86 25.23
N THR A 6 -49.48 4.77 24.28
CA THR A 6 -50.36 5.93 24.41
C THR A 6 -51.44 5.86 23.32
N GLY A 7 -52.66 5.55 23.75
CA GLY A 7 -53.88 5.82 22.95
C GLY A 7 -54.08 4.98 21.68
N GLY A 8 -53.87 3.66 21.74
CA GLY A 8 -54.40 2.75 20.71
C GLY A 8 -53.63 2.65 19.38
N GLN A 9 -52.56 3.40 19.18
CA GLN A 9 -51.56 3.19 18.15
C GLN A 9 -50.21 3.00 18.83
N GLU A 10 -49.53 1.85 18.58
CA GLU A 10 -48.16 1.64 18.99
C GLU A 10 -47.24 2.60 18.21
N VAL A 11 -46.89 3.72 18.82
CA VAL A 11 -45.85 4.61 18.31
C VAL A 11 -44.53 4.03 18.79
N LEU A 12 -43.81 3.33 17.89
CA LEU A 12 -42.46 2.87 18.15
C LEU A 12 -41.52 4.08 18.22
N THR A 13 -41.15 4.48 19.43
CA THR A 13 -40.12 5.53 19.61
C THR A 13 -38.75 5.00 19.13
N PRO A 14 -38.03 5.75 18.31
CA PRO A 14 -36.69 5.33 17.87
C PRO A 14 -35.73 5.28 19.08
N ARG A 15 -34.92 4.24 19.20
CA ARG A 15 -33.88 4.12 20.24
C ARG A 15 -32.86 5.23 20.13
N ILE A 16 -32.43 5.55 18.89
CA ILE A 16 -31.53 6.65 18.58
C ILE A 16 -32.33 7.81 18.01
N GLY A 17 -32.37 8.91 18.74
CA GLY A 17 -33.02 10.15 18.35
C GLY A 17 -32.09 11.36 18.49
N ALA A 18 -32.68 12.59 18.44
CA ALA A 18 -31.91 13.82 18.49
C ALA A 18 -31.10 14.00 19.80
N GLU A 19 -31.59 13.44 20.93
CA GLU A 19 -30.88 13.52 22.21
C GLU A 19 -29.59 12.70 22.22
N GLN A 20 -29.65 11.44 21.74
CA GLN A 20 -28.48 10.55 21.65
C GLN A 20 -27.46 11.12 20.68
N VAL A 21 -27.91 11.69 19.55
CA VAL A 21 -27.03 12.35 18.57
C VAL A 21 -26.34 13.58 19.15
N ARG A 22 -27.04 14.38 19.99
CA ARG A 22 -26.42 15.50 20.71
C ARG A 22 -25.29 15.02 21.65
N GLN A 23 -25.56 13.96 22.41
CA GLN A 23 -24.53 13.35 23.29
C GLN A 23 -23.35 12.86 22.48
N ALA A 24 -23.58 12.15 21.36
CA ALA A 24 -22.53 11.69 20.46
C ALA A 24 -21.72 12.87 19.85
N ALA A 25 -22.38 13.97 19.49
CA ALA A 25 -21.70 15.17 18.99
C ALA A 25 -20.83 15.85 20.06
N GLU A 26 -21.22 15.80 21.34
CA GLU A 26 -20.36 16.27 22.44
C GLU A 26 -19.12 15.36 22.62
N VAL A 27 -19.27 14.04 22.54
CA VAL A 27 -18.15 13.09 22.56
C VAL A 27 -17.21 13.37 21.40
N LEU A 28 -17.75 13.50 20.17
CA LEU A 28 -16.95 13.85 18.99
C LEU A 28 -16.15 15.14 19.20
N ARG A 29 -16.77 16.16 19.82
CA ARG A 29 -16.08 17.41 20.13
C ARG A 29 -14.91 17.21 21.10
N LYS A 30 -15.09 16.36 22.13
CA LYS A 30 -14.01 16.01 23.07
C LYS A 30 -12.87 15.27 22.37
N TYR A 31 -13.19 14.28 21.54
CA TYR A 31 -12.20 13.50 20.78
C TYR A 31 -11.41 14.39 19.80
N ARG A 32 -12.10 15.31 19.13
CA ARG A 32 -11.49 16.31 18.26
C ARG A 32 -10.50 17.22 19.01
N LEU A 33 -10.85 17.68 20.22
CA LEU A 33 -9.94 18.48 21.04
C LEU A 33 -8.71 17.65 21.46
N GLY A 34 -8.91 16.40 21.85
CA GLY A 34 -7.81 15.50 22.23
C GLY A 34 -6.83 15.23 21.08
N LYS A 35 -7.31 15.23 19.84
CA LYS A 35 -6.51 14.96 18.64
C LYS A 35 -5.87 16.19 18.00
N GLN A 36 -6.14 17.39 18.49
CA GLN A 36 -5.75 18.66 17.84
C GLN A 36 -4.24 18.78 17.55
N ASN A 37 -3.38 18.24 18.41
CA ASN A 37 -1.93 18.28 18.22
C ASN A 37 -1.50 17.37 17.06
N LEU A 38 -2.09 16.18 16.96
CA LEU A 38 -1.87 15.26 15.85
C LEU A 38 -2.31 15.90 14.52
N ASP A 39 -3.49 16.48 14.47
CA ASP A 39 -4.00 17.16 13.27
C ASP A 39 -3.07 18.27 12.79
N ARG A 40 -2.57 19.10 13.73
CA ARG A 40 -1.60 20.14 13.42
C ARG A 40 -0.30 19.55 12.85
N ARG A 41 0.23 18.49 13.48
CA ARG A 41 1.44 17.79 13.03
C ARG A 41 1.27 17.26 11.60
N ILE A 42 0.14 16.63 11.30
CA ILE A 42 -0.15 16.10 9.96
C ILE A 42 -0.20 17.22 8.91
N ILE A 43 -0.87 18.34 9.23
CA ILE A 43 -0.97 19.51 8.33
C ILE A 43 0.40 20.13 8.11
N ASP A 44 1.20 20.31 9.16
CA ASP A 44 2.55 20.85 9.05
C ASP A 44 3.48 19.95 8.24
N ASN A 45 3.36 18.63 8.38
CA ASN A 45 4.12 17.66 7.61
C ASN A 45 3.77 17.72 6.11
N GLU A 46 2.49 17.91 5.77
CA GLU A 46 2.06 18.09 4.39
C GLU A 46 2.64 19.39 3.78
N GLN A 47 2.75 20.48 4.55
CA GLN A 47 3.39 21.72 4.08
C GLN A 47 4.88 21.49 3.79
N PHE A 48 5.57 20.75 4.68
CA PHE A 48 6.97 20.37 4.46
C PHE A 48 7.13 19.53 3.19
N TRP A 49 6.25 18.56 2.98
CA TRP A 49 6.23 17.76 1.75
C TRP A 49 6.10 18.63 0.48
N LYS A 50 5.30 19.70 0.55
CA LYS A 50 5.09 20.67 -0.54
C LYS A 50 6.21 21.70 -0.68
N LEU A 51 7.35 21.52 -0.02
CA LEU A 51 8.49 22.44 -0.01
C LEU A 51 8.15 23.86 0.52
N ARG A 52 7.09 23.98 1.33
CA ARG A 52 6.72 25.23 2.00
C ARG A 52 7.42 25.38 3.35
N HIS A 53 8.73 25.06 3.39
CA HIS A 53 9.51 25.02 4.63
C HIS A 53 9.59 26.39 5.31
N TRP A 54 9.76 27.47 4.51
CA TRP A 54 9.91 28.82 5.01
C TRP A 54 8.64 29.36 5.66
N GLU A 55 7.45 28.98 5.16
CA GLU A 55 6.17 29.34 5.79
C GLU A 55 6.05 28.75 7.20
N GLN A 56 6.59 27.54 7.40
CA GLN A 56 6.61 26.88 8.71
C GLN A 56 7.65 27.52 9.63
N MET A 57 8.84 27.85 9.10
CA MET A 57 9.90 28.52 9.86
C MET A 57 9.50 29.94 10.29
N GLU A 58 8.72 30.66 9.48
CA GLU A 58 8.16 31.96 9.86
C GLU A 58 7.19 31.85 11.02
N LYS A 59 6.28 30.87 10.98
CA LYS A 59 5.31 30.63 12.08
C LYS A 59 6.02 30.31 13.41
N SER A 60 7.18 29.65 13.35
CA SER A 60 7.99 29.34 14.54
C SER A 60 8.99 30.42 14.93
N GLY A 61 9.06 31.54 14.17
CA GLY A 61 10.03 32.62 14.42
C GLY A 61 11.45 32.34 13.93
N GLU A 62 11.67 31.23 13.24
CA GLU A 62 12.97 30.79 12.71
C GLU A 62 13.26 31.33 11.30
N GLY A 63 12.28 31.98 10.64
CA GLY A 63 12.30 32.33 9.22
C GLY A 63 13.24 33.49 8.82
N GLY A 64 13.87 34.19 9.76
CA GLY A 64 14.73 35.33 9.48
C GLY A 64 13.99 36.53 8.87
N ASN A 65 14.70 37.35 8.07
CA ASN A 65 14.10 38.51 7.41
C ASN A 65 13.25 38.07 6.18
N PRO A 66 11.98 38.51 6.06
CA PRO A 66 11.14 38.20 4.91
C PRO A 66 11.70 38.59 3.53
N GLN A 67 12.62 39.54 3.50
CA GLN A 67 13.28 40.01 2.25
C GLN A 67 14.48 39.14 1.84
N ASP A 68 14.92 38.21 2.68
CA ASP A 68 16.03 37.34 2.36
C ASP A 68 15.62 36.27 1.32
N VAL A 69 16.59 35.82 0.53
CA VAL A 69 16.40 34.71 -0.41
C VAL A 69 16.07 33.44 0.38
N ARG A 70 15.07 32.68 -0.08
CA ARG A 70 14.50 31.52 0.61
C ARG A 70 14.63 30.24 -0.22
N PRO A 71 15.84 29.65 -0.30
CA PRO A 71 16.02 28.41 -1.01
C PRO A 71 15.34 27.26 -0.26
N ALA A 72 14.58 26.44 -0.95
CA ALA A 72 14.04 25.19 -0.42
C ALA A 72 14.62 24.01 -1.19
N SER A 73 15.23 23.07 -0.50
CA SER A 73 15.82 21.89 -1.12
C SER A 73 14.97 20.64 -0.87
N GLY A 74 14.87 19.75 -1.86
CA GLY A 74 14.00 18.59 -1.85
C GLY A 74 14.66 17.30 -1.31
N TRP A 75 15.62 17.39 -0.40
CA TRP A 75 16.31 16.20 0.12
C TRP A 75 15.36 15.24 0.85
N LEU A 76 14.51 15.78 1.71
CA LEU A 76 13.46 15.03 2.40
C LEU A 76 12.48 14.38 1.43
N VAL A 77 12.07 15.12 0.40
CA VAL A 77 11.16 14.61 -0.65
C VAL A 77 11.79 13.41 -1.35
N ASN A 78 13.07 13.50 -1.72
CA ASN A 78 13.78 12.40 -2.36
C ASN A 78 13.85 11.15 -1.47
N CYS A 79 14.06 11.31 -0.17
CA CYS A 79 14.05 10.19 0.79
C CYS A 79 12.69 9.47 0.81
N ILE A 80 11.60 10.23 0.87
CA ILE A 80 10.24 9.67 0.90
C ILE A 80 9.88 9.00 -0.43
N LEU A 81 10.26 9.61 -1.58
CA LEU A 81 10.05 9.02 -2.91
C LEU A 81 10.69 7.63 -3.04
N SER A 82 11.93 7.49 -2.55
CA SER A 82 12.63 6.20 -2.55
C SER A 82 11.90 5.15 -1.71
N LYS A 83 11.47 5.50 -0.48
CA LYS A 83 10.73 4.59 0.40
C LYS A 83 9.36 4.18 -0.18
N HIS A 84 8.69 5.12 -0.83
CA HIS A 84 7.44 4.81 -1.51
C HIS A 84 7.65 3.85 -2.69
N ALA A 85 8.73 4.01 -3.45
CA ALA A 85 9.09 3.08 -4.52
C ALA A 85 9.35 1.67 -3.97
N ASP A 86 10.15 1.53 -2.90
CA ASP A 86 10.40 0.25 -2.23
C ASP A 86 9.07 -0.45 -1.82
N ALA A 87 8.11 0.32 -1.28
CA ALA A 87 6.81 -0.20 -0.88
C ALA A 87 5.95 -0.64 -2.08
N MET A 88 6.03 0.08 -3.21
CA MET A 88 5.29 -0.27 -4.42
C MET A 88 5.87 -1.49 -5.14
N ASP A 89 7.19 -1.68 -5.06
CA ASP A 89 7.87 -2.87 -5.58
C ASP A 89 7.53 -4.13 -4.77
N SER A 90 7.15 -3.92 -3.49
CA SER A 90 6.75 -4.99 -2.56
C SER A 90 5.22 -5.02 -2.35
N TYR A 91 4.43 -4.81 -3.40
CA TYR A 91 2.97 -4.83 -3.32
C TYR A 91 2.44 -6.19 -2.85
N PRO A 92 1.55 -6.25 -1.83
CA PRO A 92 1.13 -7.50 -1.20
C PRO A 92 0.15 -8.32 -2.03
N GLU A 93 0.31 -9.65 -2.00
CA GLU A 93 -0.67 -10.62 -2.49
C GLU A 93 -1.06 -11.56 -1.34
N PRO A 94 -2.37 -11.76 -1.06
CA PRO A 94 -2.83 -12.59 0.03
C PRO A 94 -2.90 -14.05 -0.39
N THR A 95 -2.40 -14.95 0.45
CA THR A 95 -2.61 -16.39 0.38
C THR A 95 -3.36 -16.84 1.62
N VAL A 96 -4.51 -17.47 1.44
CA VAL A 96 -5.35 -17.96 2.53
C VAL A 96 -4.99 -19.40 2.84
N LEU A 97 -4.66 -19.67 4.09
CA LEU A 97 -4.29 -20.98 4.59
C LEU A 97 -5.42 -21.54 5.49
N PRO A 98 -5.80 -22.81 5.32
CA PRO A 98 -6.83 -23.41 6.16
C PRO A 98 -6.25 -23.77 7.53
N ARG A 99 -6.93 -23.41 8.63
CA ARG A 99 -6.59 -23.92 9.98
C ARG A 99 -6.94 -25.38 10.15
N GLU A 100 -7.95 -25.86 9.42
CA GLU A 100 -8.37 -27.25 9.49
C GLU A 100 -8.43 -27.90 8.10
N PRO A 101 -8.14 -29.22 8.00
CA PRO A 101 -8.12 -29.92 6.71
C PRO A 101 -9.42 -29.82 5.92
N GLY A 102 -10.57 -29.67 6.62
CA GLY A 102 -11.90 -29.54 6.00
C GLY A 102 -12.12 -28.25 5.21
N ASP A 103 -11.33 -27.22 5.49
CA ASP A 103 -11.49 -25.88 4.90
C ASP A 103 -10.51 -25.60 3.74
N ARG A 104 -9.69 -26.62 3.39
CA ARG A 104 -8.68 -26.50 2.33
C ARG A 104 -9.24 -26.01 0.98
N LYS A 105 -10.41 -26.50 0.59
CA LYS A 105 -11.05 -26.08 -0.67
C LYS A 105 -11.50 -24.63 -0.64
N GLU A 106 -12.06 -24.18 0.49
CA GLU A 106 -12.50 -22.79 0.67
C GLU A 106 -11.29 -21.85 0.68
N ALA A 107 -10.22 -22.21 1.40
CA ALA A 107 -8.98 -21.45 1.44
C ALA A 107 -8.36 -21.27 0.03
N GLU A 108 -8.34 -22.35 -0.77
CA GLU A 108 -7.83 -22.30 -2.15
C GLU A 108 -8.67 -21.39 -3.04
N VAL A 109 -9.99 -21.43 -2.92
CA VAL A 109 -10.88 -20.56 -3.70
C VAL A 109 -10.76 -19.11 -3.25
N LEU A 110 -10.71 -18.85 -1.94
CA LEU A 110 -10.50 -17.51 -1.38
C LEU A 110 -9.19 -16.90 -1.86
N SER A 111 -8.09 -17.67 -1.84
CA SER A 111 -6.77 -17.21 -2.34
C SER A 111 -6.81 -16.76 -3.80
N ARG A 112 -7.75 -17.30 -4.60
CA ARG A 112 -7.93 -16.90 -6.01
C ARG A 112 -8.94 -15.77 -6.19
N VAL A 113 -9.94 -15.66 -5.34
CA VAL A 113 -11.03 -14.66 -5.43
C VAL A 113 -10.61 -13.32 -4.84
N LEU A 114 -9.91 -13.31 -3.71
CA LEU A 114 -9.48 -12.08 -3.01
C LEU A 114 -8.65 -11.13 -3.90
N PRO A 115 -7.65 -11.59 -4.67
CA PRO A 115 -6.92 -10.71 -5.59
C PRO A 115 -7.82 -10.04 -6.63
N VAL A 116 -8.89 -10.72 -7.10
CA VAL A 116 -9.86 -10.15 -8.03
C VAL A 116 -10.70 -9.07 -7.35
N ILE A 117 -11.16 -9.29 -6.10
CA ILE A 117 -11.89 -8.29 -5.31
C ILE A 117 -11.02 -7.06 -5.08
N LEU A 118 -9.76 -7.23 -4.67
CA LEU A 118 -8.80 -6.15 -4.47
C LEU A 118 -8.58 -5.35 -5.77
N LYS A 119 -8.44 -6.04 -6.89
CA LYS A 119 -8.28 -5.41 -8.21
C LYS A 119 -9.52 -4.60 -8.62
N ASN A 120 -10.72 -5.14 -8.42
CA ASN A 120 -11.98 -4.46 -8.73
C ASN A 120 -12.14 -3.19 -7.89
N ASN A 121 -11.70 -3.21 -6.64
CA ASN A 121 -11.65 -2.06 -5.74
C ASN A 121 -10.51 -1.07 -6.05
N LYS A 122 -9.67 -1.32 -7.07
CA LYS A 122 -8.49 -0.50 -7.37
C LYS A 122 -7.55 -0.37 -6.16
N PHE A 123 -7.43 -1.43 -5.37
CA PHE A 123 -6.71 -1.41 -4.10
C PHE A 123 -5.26 -0.94 -4.25
N LYS A 124 -4.58 -1.23 -5.36
CA LYS A 124 -3.22 -0.71 -5.63
C LYS A 124 -3.15 0.82 -5.55
N LYS A 125 -4.22 1.54 -5.95
CA LYS A 125 -4.29 3.00 -5.80
C LYS A 125 -4.49 3.41 -4.34
N ALA A 126 -5.41 2.74 -3.63
CA ALA A 126 -5.64 3.00 -2.21
C ALA A 126 -4.38 2.69 -1.38
N TYR A 127 -3.69 1.60 -1.68
CA TYR A 127 -2.42 1.21 -1.08
C TYR A 127 -1.32 2.27 -1.29
N SER A 128 -1.11 2.72 -2.53
CA SER A 128 -0.17 3.80 -2.82
C SER A 128 -0.50 5.08 -2.05
N GLN A 129 -1.78 5.46 -1.98
CA GLN A 129 -2.22 6.66 -1.25
C GLN A 129 -2.01 6.52 0.27
N ALA A 130 -2.30 5.35 0.81
CA ALA A 130 -2.05 5.02 2.21
C ALA A 130 -0.56 5.11 2.55
N TRP A 131 0.31 4.55 1.70
CA TRP A 131 1.76 4.65 1.88
C TRP A 131 2.28 6.09 1.85
N TRP A 132 1.74 6.96 0.98
CA TRP A 132 2.07 8.39 1.04
C TRP A 132 1.74 8.99 2.40
N ASN A 133 0.58 8.68 2.97
CA ASN A 133 0.17 9.16 4.28
C ASN A 133 1.05 8.55 5.40
N LYS A 134 1.31 7.24 5.36
CA LYS A 134 2.19 6.54 6.30
C LYS A 134 3.59 7.16 6.36
N LEU A 135 4.20 7.38 5.20
CA LEU A 135 5.56 7.93 5.11
C LEU A 135 5.64 9.39 5.55
N LYS A 136 4.62 10.22 5.22
CA LYS A 136 4.59 11.64 5.58
C LYS A 136 4.23 11.88 7.04
N SER A 137 3.19 11.23 7.52
CA SER A 137 2.53 11.54 8.78
C SER A 137 2.59 10.42 9.81
N GLY A 138 3.19 9.29 9.46
CA GLY A 138 3.38 8.14 10.35
C GLY A 138 2.20 7.20 10.46
N CYS A 139 1.06 7.52 9.85
CA CYS A 139 -0.14 6.70 9.92
C CYS A 139 -0.89 6.71 8.60
N ALA A 140 -1.29 5.53 8.14
CA ALA A 140 -2.28 5.34 7.09
C ALA A 140 -3.48 4.61 7.68
N VAL A 141 -4.66 4.83 7.10
CA VAL A 141 -5.88 4.14 7.52
C VAL A 141 -6.60 3.59 6.30
N TYR A 142 -6.91 2.30 6.35
CA TYR A 142 -7.77 1.63 5.39
C TYR A 142 -9.16 1.50 5.98
N GLY A 143 -10.19 1.89 5.21
CA GLY A 143 -11.58 1.60 5.53
C GLY A 143 -12.06 0.43 4.67
N VAL A 144 -12.70 -0.56 5.27
CA VAL A 144 -13.23 -1.76 4.61
C VAL A 144 -14.74 -1.83 4.88
N PHE A 145 -15.53 -1.52 3.87
CA PHE A 145 -16.97 -1.34 4.01
C PHE A 145 -17.75 -2.25 3.07
N TRP A 146 -19.00 -2.46 3.39
CA TRP A 146 -19.98 -2.98 2.46
C TRP A 146 -20.76 -1.84 1.80
N ASP A 147 -20.77 -1.79 0.48
CA ASP A 147 -21.55 -0.83 -0.29
C ASP A 147 -22.69 -1.56 -1.03
N GLY A 148 -23.91 -1.46 -0.50
CA GLY A 148 -25.10 -2.06 -1.07
C GLY A 148 -25.52 -1.48 -2.42
N GLY A 149 -25.04 -0.29 -2.80
CA GLY A 149 -25.35 0.36 -4.09
C GLY A 149 -24.51 -0.15 -5.26
N LYS A 150 -23.40 -0.85 -4.99
CA LYS A 150 -22.55 -1.42 -6.05
C LYS A 150 -23.28 -2.55 -6.80
N LEU A 151 -22.85 -2.82 -8.03
CA LEU A 151 -23.33 -3.92 -8.86
C LEU A 151 -24.88 -3.94 -9.01
N HIS A 152 -25.48 -2.76 -9.23
CA HIS A 152 -26.93 -2.59 -9.42
C HIS A 152 -27.78 -3.08 -8.24
N GLY A 153 -27.30 -2.88 -7.01
CA GLY A 153 -28.02 -3.26 -5.80
C GLY A 153 -27.64 -4.64 -5.24
N LEU A 154 -26.77 -5.40 -5.91
CA LEU A 154 -26.22 -6.64 -5.35
C LEU A 154 -25.25 -6.35 -4.19
N GLY A 155 -24.71 -5.13 -4.14
CA GLY A 155 -23.70 -4.69 -3.19
C GLY A 155 -22.33 -5.28 -3.48
N ASP A 156 -21.28 -4.69 -2.97
CA ASP A 156 -19.91 -5.24 -3.00
C ASP A 156 -19.03 -4.61 -1.92
N ILE A 157 -17.89 -5.22 -1.66
CA ILE A 157 -16.87 -4.67 -0.76
C ILE A 157 -16.35 -3.36 -1.33
N ASP A 158 -16.10 -2.39 -0.45
CA ASP A 158 -15.49 -1.10 -0.76
C ASP A 158 -14.27 -0.87 0.13
N ILE A 159 -13.08 -0.80 -0.48
CA ILE A 159 -11.82 -0.60 0.23
C ILE A 159 -11.24 0.73 -0.20
N ARG A 160 -11.00 1.62 0.74
CA ARG A 160 -10.44 2.93 0.46
C ARG A 160 -9.42 3.38 1.51
N SER A 161 -8.47 4.21 1.11
CA SER A 161 -7.61 4.94 2.04
C SER A 161 -8.41 6.08 2.67
N MET A 162 -8.41 6.15 4.00
CA MET A 162 -9.10 7.16 4.78
C MET A 162 -8.13 8.27 5.19
N ASP A 163 -8.64 9.49 5.27
CA ASP A 163 -7.88 10.62 5.80
C ASP A 163 -7.99 10.67 7.32
N VAL A 164 -6.86 10.53 7.99
CA VAL A 164 -6.77 10.56 9.46
C VAL A 164 -7.40 11.84 10.04
N LEU A 165 -7.35 12.98 9.34
CA LEU A 165 -7.94 14.24 9.81
C LEU A 165 -9.47 14.16 10.01
N ASN A 166 -10.12 13.22 9.34
CA ASN A 166 -11.56 13.02 9.38
C ASN A 166 -12.00 11.88 10.31
N LEU A 167 -11.07 11.25 11.03
CA LEU A 167 -11.32 10.13 11.92
C LEU A 167 -11.07 10.54 13.37
N PHE A 168 -11.95 10.12 14.29
CA PHE A 168 -11.87 10.49 15.70
C PHE A 168 -12.16 9.28 16.58
N TRP A 169 -11.32 9.09 17.58
CA TRP A 169 -11.34 7.99 18.55
C TRP A 169 -11.06 8.51 19.95
N GLU A 170 -11.23 7.68 20.94
CA GLU A 170 -11.01 8.03 22.34
C GLU A 170 -9.52 8.37 22.59
N PRO A 171 -9.23 9.54 23.20
CA PRO A 171 -7.85 9.90 23.54
C PRO A 171 -7.22 8.92 24.53
N GLY A 172 -5.98 8.49 24.24
CA GLY A 172 -5.21 7.61 25.11
C GLY A 172 -5.32 6.13 24.76
N VAL A 173 -6.17 5.73 23.81
CA VAL A 173 -6.21 4.34 23.32
C VAL A 173 -5.11 4.10 22.26
N GLN A 174 -4.53 2.92 22.29
CA GLN A 174 -3.52 2.49 21.34
C GLN A 174 -4.13 1.67 20.20
N ASP A 175 -5.09 0.80 20.52
CA ASP A 175 -5.91 0.10 19.53
C ASP A 175 -7.29 0.76 19.43
N ILE A 176 -7.69 1.14 18.23
CA ILE A 176 -9.02 1.73 17.97
C ILE A 176 -10.16 0.81 18.38
N GLN A 177 -9.95 -0.52 18.39
CA GLN A 177 -10.96 -1.50 18.77
C GLN A 177 -11.30 -1.44 20.27
N GLU A 178 -10.45 -0.80 21.08
CA GLU A 178 -10.68 -0.53 22.50
C GLU A 178 -11.46 0.78 22.74
N SER A 179 -11.56 1.66 21.72
CA SER A 179 -12.31 2.91 21.82
C SER A 179 -13.79 2.64 22.03
N GLU A 180 -14.43 3.37 22.94
CA GLU A 180 -15.87 3.25 23.19
C GLU A 180 -16.69 3.74 21.99
N HIS A 181 -16.23 4.83 21.37
CA HIS A 181 -16.83 5.41 20.17
C HIS A 181 -15.77 5.66 19.11
N PHE A 182 -16.15 5.49 17.86
CA PHE A 182 -15.34 5.85 16.70
C PHE A 182 -16.16 6.66 15.72
N PHE A 183 -15.62 7.79 15.26
CA PHE A 183 -16.32 8.67 14.34
C PHE A 183 -15.52 8.85 13.05
N SER A 184 -16.22 8.80 11.93
CA SER A 184 -15.73 9.26 10.63
C SER A 184 -16.58 10.45 10.18
N THR A 185 -15.96 11.48 9.64
CA THR A 185 -16.65 12.70 9.24
C THR A 185 -16.37 13.03 7.79
N GLU A 186 -17.39 13.45 7.04
CA GLU A 186 -17.28 13.86 5.66
C GLU A 186 -18.08 15.15 5.42
N LEU A 187 -17.49 16.11 4.70
CA LEU A 187 -18.23 17.27 4.22
C LEU A 187 -18.92 16.94 2.92
N THR A 188 -20.25 17.00 2.94
CA THR A 188 -21.07 16.68 1.77
C THR A 188 -21.89 17.92 1.39
N PRO A 189 -21.98 18.25 0.07
CA PRO A 189 -22.83 19.34 -0.41
C PRO A 189 -24.30 19.14 0.00
N ASN A 190 -24.92 20.19 0.51
CA ASN A 190 -26.31 20.16 0.99
C ASN A 190 -27.28 19.65 -0.08
N ARG A 191 -27.11 20.09 -1.32
CA ARG A 191 -27.91 19.63 -2.46
C ARG A 191 -27.91 18.10 -2.59
N ARG A 192 -26.74 17.46 -2.47
CA ARG A 192 -26.61 15.99 -2.57
C ARG A 192 -27.30 15.29 -1.40
N LEU A 193 -27.23 15.88 -0.20
CA LEU A 193 -27.91 15.36 0.98
C LEU A 193 -29.44 15.46 0.84
N GLU A 194 -29.95 16.56 0.31
CA GLU A 194 -31.38 16.77 0.06
C GLU A 194 -31.91 15.85 -1.05
N GLU A 195 -31.10 15.57 -2.07
CA GLU A 195 -31.44 14.60 -3.12
C GLU A 195 -31.52 13.16 -2.56
N GLN A 196 -30.63 12.79 -1.64
CA GLN A 196 -30.61 11.47 -1.01
C GLN A 196 -31.63 11.32 0.13
N TYR A 197 -31.85 12.38 0.88
CA TYR A 197 -32.71 12.44 2.05
C TYR A 197 -33.66 13.65 1.96
N PRO A 198 -34.79 13.52 1.24
CA PRO A 198 -35.72 14.64 1.02
C PRO A 198 -36.27 15.29 2.30
N GLU A 199 -36.29 14.54 3.39
CA GLU A 199 -36.72 14.99 4.73
C GLU A 199 -35.79 16.06 5.36
N LEU A 200 -34.58 16.21 4.84
CA LEU A 200 -33.63 17.24 5.26
C LEU A 200 -33.83 18.58 4.56
N ALA A 201 -34.70 18.67 3.57
CA ALA A 201 -34.92 19.87 2.80
C ALA A 201 -35.29 21.06 3.74
N GLY A 202 -34.47 22.10 3.70
CA GLY A 202 -34.63 23.28 4.55
C GLY A 202 -34.22 23.12 6.03
N LYS A 203 -33.76 21.94 6.46
CA LYS A 203 -33.24 21.69 7.82
C LYS A 203 -31.73 21.79 7.91
N LEU A 204 -31.04 21.74 6.78
CA LEU A 204 -29.57 21.83 6.71
C LEU A 204 -29.14 23.28 6.91
N GLY A 205 -28.38 23.55 7.98
CA GLY A 205 -27.85 24.87 8.28
C GLY A 205 -26.68 25.24 7.32
N ARG A 206 -26.45 26.57 7.18
CA ARG A 206 -25.26 27.09 6.45
C ARG A 206 -23.95 26.94 7.23
N SER A 207 -23.94 26.27 8.34
CA SER A 207 -22.76 26.06 9.15
C SER A 207 -21.95 24.90 8.57
N GLY A 208 -21.05 25.20 7.66
CA GLY A 208 -19.97 24.28 7.33
C GLY A 208 -19.25 23.87 8.60
N GLY A 209 -19.32 22.60 8.98
CA GLY A 209 -18.60 22.10 10.14
C GLY A 209 -17.11 22.43 9.97
N GLN A 210 -16.46 22.89 11.05
CA GLN A 210 -15.02 23.06 11.03
C GLN A 210 -14.37 21.67 11.00
N VAL A 211 -13.83 21.29 9.86
CA VAL A 211 -13.00 20.09 9.70
C VAL A 211 -11.57 20.54 9.54
N SER A 212 -10.61 19.85 10.18
CA SER A 212 -9.19 20.08 9.94
C SER A 212 -8.89 19.79 8.47
N ARG A 213 -8.20 20.70 7.81
CA ARG A 213 -7.92 20.59 6.38
C ARG A 213 -6.49 20.93 6.06
N TYR A 214 -5.98 20.29 5.02
CA TYR A 214 -4.75 20.69 4.37
C TYR A 214 -4.90 22.07 3.74
N LEU A 215 -3.79 22.79 3.64
CA LEU A 215 -3.75 24.03 2.89
C LEU A 215 -3.86 23.67 1.40
N TYR A 216 -4.92 24.16 0.75
CA TYR A 216 -5.11 24.04 -0.69
C TYR A 216 -4.63 25.32 -1.37
N ASP A 217 -4.17 25.19 -2.60
CA ASP A 217 -3.80 26.34 -3.43
C ASP A 217 -5.05 27.11 -3.89
N ASP A 218 -6.18 26.39 -4.02
CA ASP A 218 -7.47 26.96 -4.38
C ASP A 218 -8.32 27.25 -3.14
N LYS A 219 -9.10 28.34 -3.21
CA LYS A 219 -10.12 28.66 -2.21
C LYS A 219 -11.34 27.77 -2.43
N VAL A 220 -11.64 26.88 -1.50
CA VAL A 220 -12.83 26.04 -1.52
C VAL A 220 -13.89 26.66 -0.64
N ASP A 221 -15.03 27.04 -1.23
CA ASP A 221 -16.21 27.46 -0.46
C ASP A 221 -16.91 26.24 0.14
N THR A 222 -17.05 26.25 1.45
CA THR A 222 -17.70 25.19 2.21
C THR A 222 -19.01 25.63 2.87
N SER A 223 -19.50 26.83 2.53
CA SER A 223 -20.72 27.42 3.15
C SER A 223 -22.00 26.62 2.87
N GLU A 224 -22.06 25.93 1.72
CA GLU A 224 -23.18 25.06 1.32
C GLU A 224 -22.91 23.56 1.54
N GLN A 225 -22.03 23.25 2.48
CA GLN A 225 -21.71 21.87 2.84
C GLN A 225 -22.08 21.61 4.30
N SER A 226 -22.60 20.43 4.56
CA SER A 226 -22.88 19.95 5.91
C SER A 226 -21.93 18.82 6.29
N LEU A 227 -21.60 18.76 7.58
CA LEU A 227 -20.78 17.70 8.14
C LEU A 227 -21.66 16.47 8.38
N VAL A 228 -21.44 15.44 7.59
CA VAL A 228 -22.00 14.11 7.81
C VAL A 228 -21.10 13.38 8.79
N VAL A 229 -21.68 12.77 9.79
CA VAL A 229 -20.97 12.00 10.81
C VAL A 229 -21.43 10.55 10.74
N ASP A 230 -20.47 9.65 10.53
CA ASP A 230 -20.64 8.22 10.69
C ASP A 230 -20.11 7.85 12.08
N TRP A 231 -21.00 7.39 12.96
CA TRP A 231 -20.72 7.06 14.35
C TRP A 231 -20.82 5.56 14.54
N TYR A 232 -19.71 4.95 14.93
CA TYR A 232 -19.59 3.54 15.30
C TYR A 232 -19.41 3.44 16.81
N TYR A 233 -20.12 2.50 17.45
CA TYR A 233 -20.04 2.28 18.89
C TYR A 233 -20.43 0.84 19.22
N HIS A 234 -20.08 0.38 20.41
CA HIS A 234 -20.42 -0.97 20.85
C HIS A 234 -21.51 -0.95 21.89
N THR A 235 -22.46 -1.87 21.74
CA THR A 235 -23.47 -2.19 22.75
C THR A 235 -23.33 -3.64 23.19
N VAL A 236 -23.89 -3.97 24.34
CA VAL A 236 -23.95 -5.37 24.82
C VAL A 236 -25.38 -5.85 24.68
N GLU A 237 -25.64 -6.68 23.67
CA GLU A 237 -26.93 -7.31 23.44
C GLU A 237 -26.82 -8.83 23.76
N GLN A 238 -27.68 -9.30 24.69
CA GLN A 238 -27.70 -10.70 25.12
C GLN A 238 -26.32 -11.26 25.57
N GLY A 239 -25.48 -10.39 26.18
CA GLY A 239 -24.14 -10.76 26.63
C GLY A 239 -23.06 -10.83 25.54
N ARG A 240 -23.38 -10.38 24.31
CA ARG A 240 -22.41 -10.25 23.20
C ARG A 240 -22.15 -8.77 22.93
N ARG A 241 -20.90 -8.44 22.69
CA ARG A 241 -20.51 -7.11 22.19
C ARG A 241 -20.91 -7.02 20.71
N VAL A 242 -21.76 -6.04 20.40
CA VAL A 242 -22.32 -5.82 19.06
C VAL A 242 -21.90 -4.47 18.56
N LEU A 243 -21.43 -4.38 17.32
CA LEU A 243 -21.08 -3.12 16.67
C LEU A 243 -22.35 -2.44 16.16
N GLN A 244 -22.66 -1.27 16.67
CA GLN A 244 -23.74 -0.41 16.19
C GLN A 244 -23.20 0.71 15.30
N TYR A 245 -24.08 1.22 14.43
CA TYR A 245 -23.75 2.28 13.50
C TYR A 245 -24.88 3.31 13.44
N CYS A 246 -24.51 4.58 13.48
CA CYS A 246 -25.45 5.68 13.28
C CYS A 246 -24.85 6.73 12.35
N LYS A 247 -25.61 7.13 11.34
CA LYS A 247 -25.27 8.22 10.42
C LYS A 247 -26.18 9.41 10.71
N PHE A 248 -25.58 10.58 10.92
CA PHE A 248 -26.35 11.78 11.24
C PHE A 248 -25.74 13.06 10.67
N VAL A 249 -26.57 14.11 10.58
CA VAL A 249 -26.17 15.46 10.18
C VAL A 249 -26.81 16.47 11.15
N GLY A 250 -25.97 17.18 11.91
CA GLY A 250 -26.46 18.04 12.99
C GLY A 250 -27.21 17.22 14.03
N GLU A 251 -28.49 17.46 14.20
CA GLU A 251 -29.38 16.71 15.11
C GLU A 251 -30.26 15.67 14.37
N ASN A 252 -30.14 15.58 13.03
CA ASN A 252 -30.97 14.70 12.22
C ASN A 252 -30.31 13.35 12.03
N VAL A 253 -30.97 12.28 12.45
CA VAL A 253 -30.54 10.89 12.20
C VAL A 253 -30.92 10.52 10.77
N LEU A 254 -29.93 10.11 9.97
CA LEU A 254 -30.16 9.62 8.61
C LEU A 254 -30.40 8.11 8.60
N TYR A 255 -29.65 7.39 9.41
CA TYR A 255 -29.79 5.96 9.62
C TYR A 255 -29.21 5.56 10.98
N ALA A 256 -29.80 4.59 11.63
CA ALA A 256 -29.25 3.97 12.83
C ALA A 256 -29.63 2.50 12.90
N THR A 257 -28.66 1.61 13.13
CA THR A 257 -28.88 0.16 13.25
C THR A 257 -29.83 -0.19 14.39
N GLU A 258 -29.80 0.53 15.50
CA GLU A 258 -30.72 0.31 16.63
C GLU A 258 -32.17 0.67 16.33
N ASN A 259 -32.40 1.54 15.33
CA ASN A 259 -33.75 1.92 14.88
C ASN A 259 -34.32 0.92 13.86
N ASP A 260 -33.47 0.06 13.30
CA ASP A 260 -33.85 -0.99 12.37
C ASP A 260 -34.15 -2.29 13.14
N PRO A 261 -35.39 -2.83 13.11
CA PRO A 261 -35.76 -4.03 13.85
C PRO A 261 -34.92 -5.28 13.49
N GLU A 262 -34.40 -5.35 12.27
CA GLU A 262 -33.60 -6.49 11.80
C GLU A 262 -32.15 -6.40 12.26
N MET A 263 -31.64 -5.17 12.39
CA MET A 263 -30.23 -4.89 12.68
C MET A 263 -29.96 -4.64 14.16
N ALA A 264 -30.95 -4.18 14.92
CA ALA A 264 -30.79 -3.76 16.32
C ALA A 264 -30.13 -4.83 17.21
N GLY A 265 -30.47 -6.10 17.01
CA GLY A 265 -29.90 -7.21 17.77
C GLY A 265 -28.67 -7.86 17.15
N LYS A 266 -28.41 -7.63 15.85
CA LYS A 266 -27.28 -8.19 15.10
C LYS A 266 -26.10 -7.22 15.00
N GLY A 267 -26.40 -5.92 14.97
CA GLY A 267 -25.44 -4.88 14.71
C GLY A 267 -25.14 -4.66 13.22
N TRP A 268 -24.17 -3.77 12.93
CA TRP A 268 -23.81 -3.38 11.57
C TRP A 268 -23.00 -4.47 10.83
N TYR A 269 -21.98 -5.01 11.51
CA TYR A 269 -21.16 -6.10 10.99
C TYR A 269 -21.07 -7.25 12.00
N ASP A 270 -21.22 -8.48 11.52
CA ASP A 270 -21.21 -9.71 12.34
C ASP A 270 -19.86 -9.93 13.04
N HIS A 271 -18.76 -9.42 12.48
CA HIS A 271 -17.43 -9.50 13.08
C HIS A 271 -17.24 -8.61 14.32
N GLY A 272 -18.14 -7.63 14.54
CA GLY A 272 -18.15 -6.79 15.74
C GLY A 272 -16.95 -5.84 15.91
N GLN A 273 -16.14 -5.61 14.88
CA GLN A 273 -14.98 -4.72 14.88
C GLN A 273 -15.28 -3.44 14.10
N TYR A 274 -14.61 -2.34 14.46
CA TYR A 274 -14.62 -1.14 13.62
C TYR A 274 -14.02 -1.45 12.25
N PRO A 275 -14.63 -1.01 11.14
CA PRO A 275 -14.18 -1.35 9.78
C PRO A 275 -13.00 -0.50 9.32
N PHE A 276 -12.06 -0.22 10.22
CA PHE A 276 -10.87 0.60 9.97
C PHE A 276 -9.63 -0.16 10.42
N VAL A 277 -8.59 -0.11 9.58
CA VAL A 277 -7.28 -0.70 9.85
C VAL A 277 -6.24 0.41 9.84
N PHE A 278 -5.53 0.57 10.95
CA PHE A 278 -4.46 1.55 11.10
C PHE A 278 -3.12 0.88 10.78
N ASP A 279 -2.37 1.49 9.88
CA ASP A 279 -1.04 1.07 9.47
C ASP A 279 -0.05 2.15 9.91
N VAL A 280 0.79 1.85 10.88
CA VAL A 280 1.67 2.80 11.56
C VAL A 280 3.12 2.58 11.15
N LEU A 281 3.87 3.66 10.95
CA LEU A 281 5.29 3.57 10.57
C LEU A 281 6.20 3.45 11.79
N PHE A 282 6.17 4.45 12.68
CA PHE A 282 6.91 4.47 13.94
C PHE A 282 5.91 4.70 15.06
N PRO A 283 5.58 3.66 15.84
CA PRO A 283 4.50 3.73 16.84
C PRO A 283 4.82 4.74 17.95
N GLU A 284 3.78 5.37 18.47
CA GLU A 284 3.80 6.29 19.60
C GLU A 284 2.81 5.79 20.65
N GLU A 285 3.22 5.75 21.93
CA GLU A 285 2.34 5.30 23.00
C GLU A 285 1.14 6.24 23.22
N GLY A 286 0.00 5.67 23.56
CA GLY A 286 -1.23 6.42 23.87
C GLY A 286 -1.96 6.97 22.64
N THR A 287 -1.61 6.53 21.43
CA THR A 287 -2.31 6.86 20.20
C THR A 287 -2.20 5.72 19.19
N PRO A 288 -3.22 5.44 18.37
CA PRO A 288 -3.14 4.50 17.27
C PRO A 288 -2.37 5.06 16.06
N CYS A 289 -1.76 6.23 16.18
CA CYS A 289 -0.93 6.87 15.16
C CYS A 289 0.50 6.99 15.64
N GLY A 290 1.43 7.20 14.72
CA GLY A 290 2.85 7.31 15.03
C GLY A 290 3.53 8.48 14.33
N TYR A 291 4.84 8.38 14.14
CA TYR A 291 5.68 9.36 13.45
C TYR A 291 5.96 8.94 12.01
N GLY A 292 6.08 9.93 11.13
CA GLY A 292 6.54 9.74 9.75
C GLY A 292 7.99 10.16 9.53
N TYR A 293 8.50 9.92 8.34
CA TYR A 293 9.86 10.39 7.97
C TYR A 293 9.97 11.90 7.97
N VAL A 294 8.87 12.63 7.70
CA VAL A 294 8.88 14.09 7.81
C VAL A 294 9.19 14.52 9.24
N ASP A 295 8.56 13.87 10.24
CA ASP A 295 8.79 14.21 11.64
C ASP A 295 10.25 14.01 12.06
N LEU A 296 10.88 12.92 11.58
CA LEU A 296 12.27 12.61 11.91
C LEU A 296 13.26 13.54 11.18
N CYS A 297 12.99 13.88 9.93
CA CYS A 297 13.96 14.55 9.06
C CYS A 297 13.75 16.07 8.95
N LYS A 298 12.60 16.61 9.38
CA LYS A 298 12.30 18.05 9.19
C LYS A 298 13.28 18.98 9.88
N SER A 299 13.85 18.58 11.02
CA SER A 299 14.87 19.39 11.72
C SER A 299 16.15 19.51 10.89
N ALA A 300 16.63 18.37 10.33
CA ALA A 300 17.80 18.38 9.45
C ALA A 300 17.54 19.17 8.17
N GLN A 301 16.35 19.02 7.57
CA GLN A 301 15.96 19.77 6.38
C GLN A 301 15.91 21.27 6.61
N LYS A 302 15.37 21.75 7.74
CA LYS A 302 15.40 23.16 8.13
C LYS A 302 16.83 23.70 8.23
N GLN A 303 17.73 22.95 8.85
CA GLN A 303 19.13 23.34 8.97
C GLN A 303 19.84 23.43 7.60
N ILE A 304 19.55 22.47 6.70
CA ILE A 304 20.06 22.49 5.32
C ILE A 304 19.59 23.76 4.60
N ASP A 305 18.32 24.11 4.70
CA ASP A 305 17.75 25.28 4.02
C ASP A 305 18.29 26.59 4.60
N LEU A 306 18.46 26.69 5.92
CA LEU A 306 19.10 27.86 6.57
C LEU A 306 20.56 28.01 6.15
N MET A 307 21.32 26.92 6.04
CA MET A 307 22.70 26.95 5.57
C MET A 307 22.79 27.34 4.09
N ASN A 308 21.89 26.78 3.25
CA ASN A 308 21.79 27.18 1.85
C ASN A 308 21.46 28.67 1.72
N GLN A 309 20.56 29.20 2.55
CA GLN A 309 20.24 30.62 2.59
C GLN A 309 21.48 31.46 2.94
N ALA A 310 22.24 31.08 3.98
CA ALA A 310 23.43 31.80 4.40
C ALA A 310 24.52 31.81 3.30
N ILE A 311 24.76 30.66 2.66
CA ILE A 311 25.70 30.52 1.55
C ILE A 311 25.27 31.40 0.37
N LEU A 312 23.99 31.30 -0.03
CA LEU A 312 23.47 32.06 -1.17
C LEU A 312 23.48 33.57 -0.89
N LYS A 313 23.11 33.99 0.32
CA LYS A 313 23.13 35.39 0.74
C LYS A 313 24.57 35.97 0.67
N ASN A 314 25.56 35.24 1.17
CA ASN A 314 26.96 35.65 1.11
C ASN A 314 27.44 35.68 -0.35
N THR A 315 27.12 34.68 -1.15
CA THR A 315 27.48 34.63 -2.58
C THR A 315 26.91 35.82 -3.36
N LEU A 316 25.62 36.14 -3.15
CA LEU A 316 24.96 37.29 -3.76
C LEU A 316 25.57 38.64 -3.28
N ALA A 317 25.84 38.72 -1.97
CA ALA A 317 26.50 39.94 -1.44
C ALA A 317 27.92 40.11 -1.96
N SER A 318 28.66 39.03 -2.23
CA SER A 318 29.99 39.08 -2.87
C SER A 318 29.91 39.41 -4.38
N ALA A 319 28.85 38.98 -5.07
CA ALA A 319 28.63 39.23 -6.48
C ALA A 319 28.15 40.68 -6.76
N THR A 320 27.53 41.34 -5.78
CA THR A 320 27.04 42.70 -5.86
C THR A 320 27.87 43.59 -4.91
N PRO A 321 29.03 44.10 -5.36
CA PRO A 321 29.89 44.91 -4.51
C PRO A 321 29.16 46.19 -4.07
N ARG A 322 29.23 46.50 -2.79
CA ARG A 322 28.70 47.73 -2.19
C ARG A 322 29.86 48.58 -1.71
N PHE A 323 29.60 49.88 -1.70
CA PHE A 323 30.64 50.87 -1.36
C PHE A 323 30.11 51.82 -0.30
N PHE A 324 30.99 52.23 0.59
CA PHE A 324 30.80 53.44 1.38
C PHE A 324 31.12 54.62 0.50
N VAL A 325 30.18 55.53 0.32
CA VAL A 325 30.36 56.76 -0.46
C VAL A 325 30.22 57.94 0.51
N ARG A 326 31.13 58.91 0.40
CA ARG A 326 31.03 60.14 1.21
C ARG A 326 29.85 60.98 0.72
N SER A 327 29.07 61.50 1.66
CA SER A 327 27.87 62.30 1.37
C SER A 327 28.17 63.77 0.96
N ASP A 328 29.43 64.10 0.66
CA ASP A 328 29.88 65.44 0.26
C ASP A 328 29.62 65.74 -1.24
N GLY A 329 29.00 64.81 -1.99
CA GLY A 329 28.71 64.95 -3.41
C GLY A 329 29.91 64.84 -4.35
N ALA A 330 31.09 64.41 -3.83
CA ALA A 330 32.30 64.21 -4.63
C ALA A 330 32.18 63.12 -5.68
N VAL A 331 31.29 62.17 -5.50
CA VAL A 331 31.05 61.05 -6.41
C VAL A 331 29.67 61.16 -7.07
N ASN A 332 29.62 61.04 -8.39
CA ASN A 332 28.36 60.97 -9.16
C ASN A 332 27.82 59.53 -9.15
N GLU A 333 26.96 59.19 -8.17
CA GLU A 333 26.42 57.84 -7.97
C GLU A 333 25.62 57.34 -9.17
N ASN A 334 24.91 58.24 -9.88
CA ASN A 334 24.11 57.87 -11.07
C ASN A 334 24.99 57.43 -12.26
N GLU A 335 26.09 58.13 -12.47
CA GLU A 335 27.04 57.74 -13.52
C GLU A 335 27.84 56.50 -13.14
N TYR A 336 28.18 56.33 -11.84
CA TYR A 336 28.86 55.16 -11.34
C TYR A 336 28.00 53.88 -11.45
N ALA A 337 26.71 54.00 -11.28
CA ALA A 337 25.76 52.87 -11.40
C ALA A 337 25.46 52.52 -12.88
N ASP A 338 25.72 53.40 -13.82
CA ASP A 338 25.46 53.19 -15.26
C ASP A 338 26.68 52.56 -15.97
N TRP A 339 26.68 51.24 -16.09
CA TRP A 339 27.74 50.45 -16.74
C TRP A 339 27.92 50.74 -18.24
N THR A 340 27.01 51.47 -18.86
CA THR A 340 27.11 51.84 -20.27
C THR A 340 28.02 53.05 -20.49
N ARG A 341 28.32 53.78 -19.43
CA ARG A 341 29.17 54.96 -19.46
C ARG A 341 30.62 54.65 -19.13
N PRO A 342 31.59 54.90 -20.02
CA PRO A 342 32.99 54.61 -19.77
C PRO A 342 33.66 55.60 -18.79
N PHE A 343 33.03 56.75 -18.51
CA PHE A 343 33.57 57.83 -17.65
C PHE A 343 32.56 58.21 -16.58
N VAL A 344 33.05 58.36 -15.34
CA VAL A 344 32.31 58.89 -14.20
C VAL A 344 32.86 60.24 -13.84
N HIS A 345 32.04 61.30 -13.90
CA HIS A 345 32.47 62.66 -13.57
C HIS A 345 32.46 62.88 -12.04
N THR A 346 33.45 63.58 -11.54
CA THR A 346 33.62 63.86 -10.10
C THR A 346 33.59 65.36 -9.83
N ASN A 347 32.94 65.77 -8.76
CA ASN A 347 32.88 67.12 -8.27
C ASN A 347 33.91 67.31 -7.15
N GLY A 348 35.18 67.61 -7.49
CA GLY A 348 36.24 67.85 -6.53
C GLY A 348 37.32 66.77 -6.53
N ASN A 349 38.21 66.83 -5.53
CA ASN A 349 39.32 65.87 -5.39
C ASN A 349 38.81 64.56 -4.87
N LEU A 350 39.03 63.46 -5.62
CA LEU A 350 38.82 62.07 -5.14
C LEU A 350 39.96 61.73 -4.15
N GLY A 351 39.63 61.79 -2.85
CA GLY A 351 40.51 61.18 -1.82
C GLY A 351 40.33 59.67 -1.79
N ALA A 352 41.30 58.95 -1.26
CA ALA A 352 41.22 57.49 -1.07
C ALA A 352 39.99 57.06 -0.26
N ASP A 353 39.42 57.96 0.53
CA ASP A 353 38.28 57.73 1.42
C ASP A 353 36.91 58.12 0.77
N SER A 354 36.91 58.62 -0.48
CA SER A 354 35.67 59.04 -1.14
C SER A 354 34.78 57.86 -1.50
N ILE A 355 35.35 56.71 -1.85
CA ILE A 355 34.70 55.44 -2.07
C ILE A 355 35.52 54.32 -1.41
N ALA A 356 34.94 53.62 -0.49
CA ALA A 356 35.56 52.46 0.15
C ALA A 356 34.70 51.20 -0.09
N PRO A 357 35.25 50.12 -0.66
CA PRO A 357 34.46 48.90 -0.87
C PRO A 357 34.11 48.24 0.45
N ILE A 358 32.86 47.86 0.63
CA ILE A 358 32.42 47.01 1.73
C ILE A 358 32.87 45.60 1.42
N ARG A 359 33.92 45.15 2.13
CA ARG A 359 34.41 43.77 1.93
C ARG A 359 33.46 42.79 2.56
N VAL A 360 32.88 41.89 1.77
CA VAL A 360 32.16 40.74 2.26
C VAL A 360 33.18 39.63 2.49
N PRO A 361 33.29 39.07 3.67
CA PRO A 361 34.23 37.98 3.93
C PRO A 361 33.86 36.79 3.05
N THR A 362 34.85 36.15 2.45
CA THR A 362 34.66 34.91 1.69
C THR A 362 34.20 33.80 2.64
N LEU A 363 33.24 33.00 2.16
CA LEU A 363 32.81 31.82 2.92
C LEU A 363 33.97 30.84 3.07
N ASP A 364 34.19 30.36 4.29
CA ASP A 364 35.13 29.28 4.57
C ASP A 364 34.54 27.93 4.05
N SER A 365 35.42 27.03 3.62
CA SER A 365 35.06 25.67 3.17
C SER A 365 34.31 24.87 4.26
N VAL A 366 34.43 25.23 5.50
CA VAL A 366 33.72 24.66 6.66
C VAL A 366 32.18 24.69 6.44
N TYR A 367 31.63 25.76 5.87
CA TYR A 367 30.18 25.87 5.63
C TYR A 367 29.68 24.80 4.65
N VAL A 368 30.43 24.55 3.57
CA VAL A 368 30.10 23.52 2.60
C VAL A 368 30.24 22.13 3.22
N ALA A 369 31.28 21.90 4.03
CA ALA A 369 31.47 20.63 4.70
C ALA A 369 30.36 20.33 5.71
N VAL A 370 29.90 21.31 6.49
CA VAL A 370 28.77 21.13 7.43
C VAL A 370 27.47 20.87 6.67
N LEU A 371 27.23 21.58 5.57
CA LEU A 371 26.06 21.33 4.71
C LEU A 371 26.05 19.87 4.19
N GLN A 372 27.19 19.41 3.67
CA GLN A 372 27.31 18.03 3.17
C GLN A 372 27.11 17.01 4.30
N ASN A 373 27.66 17.26 5.50
CA ASN A 373 27.44 16.41 6.66
C ASN A 373 25.96 16.35 7.07
N LYS A 374 25.23 17.47 7.02
CA LYS A 374 23.79 17.49 7.33
C LYS A 374 22.95 16.75 6.28
N ILE A 375 23.32 16.82 5.01
CA ILE A 375 22.68 16.03 3.96
C ILE A 375 22.95 14.54 4.19
N ALA A 376 24.18 14.16 4.53
CA ALA A 376 24.55 12.78 4.82
C ALA A 376 23.81 12.26 6.07
N GLU A 377 23.75 13.03 7.16
CA GLU A 377 22.99 12.71 8.37
C GLU A 377 21.50 12.43 8.06
N MET A 378 20.88 13.27 7.23
CA MET A 378 19.49 13.08 6.83
C MET A 378 19.29 11.81 5.99
N LYS A 379 20.19 11.53 5.04
CA LYS A 379 20.16 10.30 4.24
C LYS A 379 20.32 9.05 5.12
N GLU A 380 21.22 9.08 6.09
CA GLU A 380 21.43 7.98 7.04
C GLU A 380 20.20 7.78 7.95
N THR A 381 19.62 8.88 8.47
CA THR A 381 18.40 8.85 9.30
C THR A 381 17.22 8.26 8.53
N ALA A 382 17.07 8.60 7.25
CA ALA A 382 16.02 8.04 6.38
C ALA A 382 16.36 6.64 5.85
N GLY A 383 17.57 6.12 6.09
CA GLY A 383 18.01 4.83 5.55
C GLY A 383 18.21 4.82 4.03
N ASN A 384 18.38 5.98 3.42
CA ASN A 384 18.61 6.14 1.98
C ASN A 384 20.12 6.17 1.70
N ARG A 385 20.73 4.99 1.55
CA ARG A 385 22.14 4.87 1.22
C ARG A 385 22.34 4.98 -0.29
N ASP A 386 23.44 5.61 -0.72
CA ASP A 386 23.75 5.83 -2.15
C ASP A 386 23.84 4.52 -2.96
N VAL A 387 24.16 3.40 -2.30
CA VAL A 387 24.17 2.06 -2.93
C VAL A 387 22.77 1.62 -3.40
N MET A 388 21.70 2.01 -2.70
CA MET A 388 20.31 1.72 -3.10
C MET A 388 19.86 2.57 -4.32
N SER A 389 20.48 3.74 -4.49
CA SER A 389 20.22 4.63 -5.64
C SER A 389 21.07 4.31 -6.87
N GLY A 390 21.77 3.16 -6.89
CA GLY A 390 22.66 2.76 -8.00
C GLY A 390 24.07 3.35 -7.93
N GLY A 391 24.42 4.03 -6.84
CA GLY A 391 25.79 4.48 -6.56
C GLY A 391 26.68 3.28 -6.20
N THR A 392 27.72 3.01 -6.99
CA THR A 392 28.72 2.00 -6.64
C THR A 392 29.67 2.56 -5.60
N ALA A 393 29.73 1.91 -4.43
CA ALA A 393 30.83 2.15 -3.49
C ALA A 393 32.15 1.86 -4.22
N GLY A 394 33.08 2.81 -4.22
CA GLY A 394 34.31 2.75 -5.02
C GLY A 394 35.04 1.42 -4.87
N GLY A 395 35.19 0.70 -5.99
CA GLY A 395 35.98 -0.54 -6.09
C GLY A 395 35.20 -1.85 -5.99
N VAL A 396 33.87 -1.86 -5.74
CA VAL A 396 33.08 -3.09 -5.70
C VAL A 396 32.47 -3.36 -7.08
N THR A 397 33.03 -4.35 -7.80
CA THR A 397 32.58 -4.72 -9.16
C THR A 397 31.90 -6.10 -9.21
N ALA A 398 31.99 -6.89 -8.14
CA ALA A 398 31.35 -8.21 -8.10
C ALA A 398 29.84 -8.08 -7.88
N ALA A 399 29.03 -8.64 -8.78
CA ALA A 399 27.56 -8.59 -8.72
C ALA A 399 27.01 -9.11 -7.37
N THR A 400 27.59 -10.19 -6.83
CA THR A 400 27.23 -10.77 -5.54
C THR A 400 27.51 -9.83 -4.35
N ALA A 401 28.59 -9.04 -4.38
CA ALA A 401 28.91 -8.09 -3.35
C ALA A 401 27.97 -6.85 -3.41
N ILE A 402 27.60 -6.42 -4.61
CA ILE A 402 26.61 -5.35 -4.80
C ILE A 402 25.24 -5.81 -4.28
N ALA A 403 24.82 -7.04 -4.60
CA ALA A 403 23.58 -7.61 -4.10
C ALA A 403 23.56 -7.71 -2.57
N ALA A 404 24.65 -8.15 -1.93
CA ALA A 404 24.77 -8.20 -0.48
C ALA A 404 24.72 -6.82 0.18
N LEU A 405 25.29 -5.78 -0.46
CA LEU A 405 25.21 -4.39 0.02
C LEU A 405 23.79 -3.82 -0.12
N GLN A 406 23.10 -4.12 -1.21
CA GLN A 406 21.70 -3.74 -1.42
C GLN A 406 20.79 -4.44 -0.42
N GLU A 407 21.01 -5.72 -0.15
CA GLU A 407 20.28 -6.47 0.86
C GLU A 407 20.50 -5.89 2.28
N ALA A 408 21.74 -5.57 2.64
CA ALA A 408 22.05 -4.95 3.92
C ALA A 408 21.45 -3.53 4.04
N GLY A 409 21.41 -2.75 2.94
CA GLY A 409 20.78 -1.44 2.88
C GLY A 409 19.26 -1.49 3.00
N GLY A 410 18.63 -2.56 2.49
CA GLY A 410 17.18 -2.75 2.48
C GLY A 410 16.54 -3.14 3.81
N LYS A 411 17.31 -3.38 4.88
CA LYS A 411 16.76 -3.86 6.17
C LYS A 411 15.70 -2.93 6.77
N LEU A 412 15.93 -1.61 6.74
CA LEU A 412 14.96 -0.62 7.27
C LEU A 412 13.68 -0.57 6.43
N SER A 413 13.80 -0.68 5.10
CA SER A 413 12.63 -0.74 4.22
C SER A 413 11.86 -2.05 4.42
N ARG A 414 12.53 -3.15 4.69
CA ARG A 414 11.91 -4.47 4.91
C ARG A 414 11.03 -4.47 6.15
N ASN A 415 11.53 -4.01 7.30
CA ASN A 415 10.72 -3.94 8.52
C ASN A 415 9.45 -3.09 8.33
N MET A 416 9.59 -1.94 7.67
CA MET A 416 8.46 -1.07 7.34
C MET A 416 7.43 -1.76 6.41
N ILE A 417 7.90 -2.62 5.50
CA ILE A 417 7.05 -3.39 4.58
C ILE A 417 6.35 -4.52 5.33
N ASP A 418 7.06 -5.22 6.23
CA ASP A 418 6.50 -6.30 7.04
C ASP A 418 5.36 -5.79 7.94
N ASP A 419 5.53 -4.60 8.58
CA ASP A 419 4.46 -3.93 9.32
C ASP A 419 3.25 -3.61 8.41
N GLY A 420 3.51 -3.18 7.17
CA GLY A 420 2.48 -2.96 6.16
C GLY A 420 1.75 -4.23 5.73
N TYR A 421 2.43 -5.38 5.74
CA TYR A 421 1.82 -6.68 5.44
C TYR A 421 0.89 -7.13 6.56
N GLU A 422 1.23 -6.83 7.82
CA GLU A 422 0.36 -7.10 8.96
C GLU A 422 -0.96 -6.31 8.84
N ALA A 423 -0.87 -5.00 8.56
CA ALA A 423 -2.06 -4.18 8.31
C ALA A 423 -2.87 -4.70 7.09
N PHE A 424 -2.19 -5.11 6.03
CA PHE A 424 -2.87 -5.71 4.86
C PHE A 424 -3.57 -7.03 5.22
N SER A 425 -2.97 -7.86 6.06
CA SER A 425 -3.60 -9.09 6.57
C SER A 425 -4.91 -8.78 7.30
N GLN A 426 -4.94 -7.73 8.12
CA GLN A 426 -6.17 -7.29 8.79
C GLN A 426 -7.24 -6.80 7.79
N VAL A 427 -6.85 -6.05 6.74
CA VAL A 427 -7.75 -5.64 5.66
C VAL A 427 -8.38 -6.86 4.97
N VAL A 428 -7.57 -7.87 4.66
CA VAL A 428 -8.05 -9.11 4.01
C VAL A 428 -8.97 -9.90 4.94
N THR A 429 -8.65 -9.96 6.23
CA THR A 429 -9.51 -10.59 7.25
C THR A 429 -10.90 -9.94 7.27
N LEU A 430 -10.96 -8.61 7.32
CA LEU A 430 -12.25 -7.89 7.24
C LEU A 430 -12.99 -8.16 5.92
N CYS A 431 -12.27 -8.29 4.80
CA CYS A 431 -12.88 -8.68 3.53
C CYS A 431 -13.51 -10.08 3.59
N ILE A 432 -12.83 -11.06 4.21
CA ILE A 432 -13.37 -12.42 4.38
C ILE A 432 -14.63 -12.38 5.25
N GLU A 433 -14.64 -11.59 6.32
CA GLU A 433 -15.82 -11.44 7.17
C GLU A 433 -17.00 -10.78 6.43
N LEU A 434 -16.75 -9.76 5.61
CA LEU A 434 -17.80 -9.16 4.76
C LEU A 434 -18.31 -10.14 3.69
N ILE A 435 -17.44 -10.98 3.12
CA ILE A 435 -17.86 -12.07 2.22
C ILE A 435 -18.75 -13.06 2.98
N ARG A 436 -18.38 -13.42 4.21
CA ARG A 436 -19.14 -14.33 5.06
C ARG A 436 -20.55 -13.81 5.32
N GLN A 437 -20.69 -12.51 5.61
CA GLN A 437 -21.97 -11.89 5.95
C GLN A 437 -22.84 -11.62 4.72
N PHE A 438 -22.28 -11.11 3.62
CA PHE A 438 -23.06 -10.48 2.55
C PHE A 438 -23.05 -11.21 1.19
N TYR A 439 -22.18 -12.21 0.96
CA TYR A 439 -22.16 -12.93 -0.32
C TYR A 439 -23.15 -14.11 -0.34
N ASP A 440 -24.39 -13.85 0.02
CA ASP A 440 -25.49 -14.81 0.04
C ASP A 440 -25.86 -15.34 -1.36
N VAL A 441 -25.72 -14.51 -2.38
CA VAL A 441 -25.88 -14.89 -3.79
C VAL A 441 -24.51 -15.17 -4.40
N PRO A 442 -24.29 -16.37 -5.00
CA PRO A 442 -23.03 -16.69 -5.65
C PRO A 442 -22.70 -15.73 -6.80
N ARG A 443 -21.47 -15.24 -6.83
CA ARG A 443 -20.96 -14.30 -7.83
C ARG A 443 -19.94 -14.98 -8.73
N GLN A 444 -19.89 -14.56 -10.00
CA GLN A 444 -18.93 -15.07 -10.96
C GLN A 444 -17.64 -14.25 -10.91
N PHE A 445 -16.53 -14.90 -10.63
CA PHE A 445 -15.20 -14.31 -10.67
C PHE A 445 -14.43 -14.86 -11.86
N ARG A 446 -13.84 -13.96 -12.65
CA ARG A 446 -12.92 -14.34 -13.72
C ARG A 446 -11.51 -14.39 -13.14
N LEU A 447 -10.99 -15.58 -12.98
CA LEU A 447 -9.62 -15.81 -12.55
C LEU A 447 -8.69 -15.65 -13.75
N LEU A 448 -7.68 -14.79 -13.62
CA LEU A 448 -6.64 -14.62 -14.63
C LEU A 448 -5.63 -15.76 -14.48
N GLY A 449 -5.75 -16.80 -15.30
CA GLY A 449 -4.75 -17.86 -15.42
C GLY A 449 -3.97 -17.76 -16.73
N ARG A 450 -2.78 -18.37 -16.81
CA ARG A 450 -1.97 -18.45 -18.04
C ARG A 450 -2.73 -19.15 -19.21
N ASP A 451 -3.73 -19.96 -18.91
CA ASP A 451 -4.47 -20.81 -19.87
C ASP A 451 -5.85 -20.28 -20.27
N GLY A 452 -6.06 -18.96 -20.26
CA GLY A 452 -7.26 -18.36 -20.87
C GLY A 452 -8.43 -18.06 -19.93
N GLY A 453 -8.22 -18.04 -18.61
CA GLY A 453 -9.19 -17.54 -17.63
C GLY A 453 -10.27 -18.56 -17.24
N ALA A 454 -10.17 -19.13 -16.06
CA ALA A 454 -11.23 -19.90 -15.44
C ALA A 454 -12.28 -18.97 -14.82
N PHE A 455 -13.55 -19.36 -14.86
CA PHE A 455 -14.62 -18.69 -14.14
C PHE A 455 -14.97 -19.53 -12.90
N VAL A 456 -15.04 -18.87 -11.74
CA VAL A 456 -15.43 -19.51 -10.48
C VAL A 456 -16.64 -18.78 -9.93
N ALA A 457 -17.70 -19.52 -9.63
CA ALA A 457 -18.83 -19.01 -8.87
C ALA A 457 -18.52 -19.15 -7.38
N TYR A 458 -18.57 -18.04 -6.64
CA TYR A 458 -18.28 -18.02 -5.22
C TYR A 458 -19.33 -17.27 -4.41
N GLY A 459 -19.70 -17.82 -3.28
CA GLY A 459 -20.64 -17.26 -2.30
C GLY A 459 -20.27 -17.72 -0.89
N ASN A 460 -21.00 -17.24 0.10
CA ASN A 460 -20.69 -17.48 1.51
C ASN A 460 -21.05 -18.89 2.05
N GLY A 461 -21.61 -19.79 1.21
CA GLY A 461 -22.08 -21.10 1.67
C GLY A 461 -21.00 -21.95 2.37
N GLY A 462 -19.73 -21.82 1.92
CA GLY A 462 -18.59 -22.50 2.54
C GLY A 462 -18.09 -21.84 3.83
N LEU A 463 -18.39 -20.56 4.06
CA LEU A 463 -17.94 -19.76 5.19
C LEU A 463 -18.93 -19.71 6.36
N ARG A 464 -20.19 -20.16 6.14
CA ARG A 464 -21.24 -20.15 7.17
C ARG A 464 -20.94 -21.14 8.30
N PRO A 465 -21.42 -20.83 9.53
CA PRO A 465 -21.32 -21.77 10.64
C PRO A 465 -21.91 -23.14 10.28
N ARG A 466 -21.17 -24.20 10.52
CA ARG A 466 -21.60 -25.59 10.29
C ARG A 466 -21.94 -26.26 11.60
N ALA A 467 -23.09 -26.92 11.69
CA ALA A 467 -23.46 -27.72 12.84
C ALA A 467 -22.53 -28.93 12.97
N LEU A 468 -22.02 -29.17 14.16
CA LEU A 468 -21.21 -30.35 14.49
C LEU A 468 -22.12 -31.51 14.94
N LEU A 469 -21.75 -32.75 14.55
CA LEU A 469 -22.44 -33.96 14.99
C LEU A 469 -22.41 -34.16 16.53
N THR A 470 -21.43 -33.55 17.19
CA THR A 470 -21.24 -33.57 18.65
C THR A 470 -22.03 -32.51 19.41
N GLY A 471 -22.82 -31.69 18.67
CA GLY A 471 -23.53 -30.53 19.21
C GLY A 471 -22.64 -29.27 19.20
N GLY A 472 -23.25 -28.13 18.81
CA GLY A 472 -22.57 -26.85 18.63
C GLY A 472 -22.36 -26.49 17.17
N TYR A 473 -21.75 -25.33 16.94
CA TYR A 473 -21.44 -24.79 15.59
C TYR A 473 -19.95 -24.56 15.47
N ARG A 474 -19.42 -24.88 14.29
CA ARG A 474 -18.06 -24.55 13.89
C ARG A 474 -18.11 -23.46 12.81
N VAL A 475 -17.29 -22.44 12.98
CA VAL A 475 -17.07 -21.39 11.98
C VAL A 475 -15.73 -21.68 11.30
N PRO A 476 -15.64 -21.75 9.97
CA PRO A 476 -14.36 -21.89 9.28
C PRO A 476 -13.45 -20.70 9.58
N GLU A 477 -12.22 -20.97 9.99
CA GLU A 477 -11.19 -19.97 10.27
C GLU A 477 -9.99 -20.17 9.35
N PHE A 478 -9.34 -19.06 8.99
CA PHE A 478 -8.23 -19.06 8.05
C PHE A 478 -7.06 -18.27 8.61
N ASP A 479 -5.86 -18.73 8.30
CA ASP A 479 -4.63 -17.96 8.48
C ASP A 479 -4.27 -17.30 7.17
N LEU A 480 -3.60 -16.15 7.25
CA LEU A 480 -3.21 -15.38 6.07
C LEU A 480 -1.69 -15.33 5.98
N GLU A 481 -1.16 -15.66 4.83
CA GLU A 481 0.22 -15.44 4.47
C GLU A 481 0.26 -14.36 3.39
N VAL A 482 1.08 -13.32 3.61
CA VAL A 482 1.21 -12.20 2.69
C VAL A 482 2.60 -12.23 2.08
N MET A 483 2.65 -12.19 0.76
CA MET A 483 3.91 -12.15 0.00
C MET A 483 3.85 -11.01 -1.02
N ALA A 484 5.02 -10.57 -1.50
CA ALA A 484 5.06 -9.61 -2.60
C ALA A 484 4.49 -10.22 -3.89
N GLN A 485 3.63 -9.46 -4.58
CA GLN A 485 2.99 -9.91 -5.83
C GLN A 485 3.96 -9.94 -7.00
N ASP A 486 4.75 -8.89 -7.16
CA ASP A 486 5.63 -8.71 -8.30
C ASP A 486 7.06 -9.16 -7.94
N GLU A 487 7.61 -10.05 -8.75
CA GLU A 487 9.03 -10.37 -8.71
C GLU A 487 9.81 -9.22 -9.36
N THR A 488 10.91 -8.83 -8.74
CA THR A 488 11.80 -7.85 -9.36
C THR A 488 12.34 -8.41 -10.70
N PRO A 489 12.65 -7.55 -11.69
CA PRO A 489 13.24 -8.00 -12.95
C PRO A 489 14.49 -8.88 -12.76
N TYR A 490 15.24 -8.66 -11.67
CA TYR A 490 16.39 -9.46 -11.30
C TYR A 490 15.97 -10.86 -10.84
N GLN A 491 14.98 -10.98 -9.95
CA GLN A 491 14.44 -12.28 -9.51
C GLN A 491 13.86 -13.07 -10.68
N THR A 492 13.15 -12.39 -11.60
CA THR A 492 12.65 -13.04 -12.83
C THR A 492 13.79 -13.61 -13.68
N MET A 493 14.90 -12.88 -13.81
CA MET A 493 16.09 -13.39 -14.53
C MET A 493 16.72 -14.58 -13.80
N GLU A 494 16.83 -14.52 -12.50
CA GLU A 494 17.38 -15.60 -11.65
C GLU A 494 16.51 -16.86 -11.73
N TYR A 495 15.18 -16.74 -11.65
CA TYR A 495 14.25 -17.86 -11.84
C TYR A 495 14.32 -18.45 -13.24
N ASN A 496 14.48 -17.63 -14.28
CA ASN A 496 14.66 -18.11 -15.65
C ASN A 496 15.97 -18.88 -15.79
N GLN A 497 17.05 -18.42 -15.17
CA GLN A 497 18.33 -19.13 -15.14
C GLN A 497 18.23 -20.45 -14.37
N LEU A 498 17.58 -20.43 -13.20
CA LEU A 498 17.33 -21.63 -12.40
C LEU A 498 16.49 -22.65 -13.17
N ALA A 499 15.42 -22.22 -13.84
CA ALA A 499 14.59 -23.10 -14.66
C ALA A 499 15.38 -23.77 -15.80
N LEU A 500 16.26 -23.01 -16.46
CA LEU A 500 17.15 -23.55 -17.48
C LEU A 500 18.19 -24.54 -16.92
N GLN A 501 18.74 -24.27 -15.75
CA GLN A 501 19.66 -25.18 -15.05
C GLN A 501 18.94 -26.47 -14.63
N LEU A 502 17.75 -26.38 -14.05
CA LEU A 502 16.96 -27.56 -13.70
C LEU A 502 16.60 -28.41 -14.92
N PHE A 503 16.28 -27.78 -16.07
CA PHE A 503 16.06 -28.48 -17.32
C PHE A 503 17.33 -29.16 -17.82
N GLN A 504 18.47 -28.49 -17.78
CA GLN A 504 19.77 -29.07 -18.22
C GLN A 504 20.23 -30.24 -17.32
N MET A 505 19.96 -30.16 -16.00
CA MET A 505 20.23 -31.22 -15.04
C MET A 505 19.29 -32.44 -15.18
N GLY A 506 18.25 -32.34 -16.02
CA GLY A 506 17.31 -33.44 -16.26
C GLY A 506 16.26 -33.63 -15.20
N PHE A 507 15.94 -32.61 -14.41
CA PHE A 507 14.92 -32.65 -13.35
C PHE A 507 13.52 -33.06 -13.82
N PHE A 508 13.21 -32.86 -15.10
CA PHE A 508 11.95 -33.24 -15.71
C PHE A 508 11.93 -34.65 -16.30
N ARG A 509 13.01 -35.38 -16.14
CA ARG A 509 13.07 -36.78 -16.59
C ARG A 509 12.39 -37.67 -15.55
N SER A 510 11.57 -38.60 -16.03
CA SER A 510 10.78 -39.50 -15.18
C SER A 510 11.65 -40.48 -14.36
N ASP A 511 12.84 -40.80 -14.84
CA ASP A 511 13.80 -41.68 -14.16
C ASP A 511 14.49 -40.99 -12.97
N MET A 512 14.47 -39.64 -12.89
CA MET A 512 15.04 -38.86 -11.80
C MET A 512 13.99 -38.14 -10.94
N ALA A 513 12.70 -38.43 -11.12
CA ALA A 513 11.62 -37.71 -10.51
C ALA A 513 11.66 -37.69 -8.97
N GLU A 514 12.01 -38.79 -8.32
CA GLU A 514 12.10 -38.88 -6.86
C GLU A 514 13.25 -38.04 -6.30
N GLN A 515 14.39 -38.03 -6.96
CA GLN A 515 15.55 -37.23 -6.58
C GLN A 515 15.29 -35.74 -6.83
N ALA A 516 14.62 -35.41 -7.93
CA ALA A 516 14.19 -34.05 -8.24
C ALA A 516 13.21 -33.50 -7.21
N LEU A 517 12.23 -34.29 -6.75
CA LEU A 517 11.30 -33.90 -5.72
C LEU A 517 12.00 -33.63 -4.38
N ARG A 518 12.93 -34.50 -3.96
CA ARG A 518 13.73 -34.27 -2.75
C ARG A 518 14.60 -33.02 -2.82
N CYS A 519 15.17 -32.74 -3.99
CA CYS A 519 15.95 -31.53 -4.19
C CYS A 519 15.06 -30.29 -4.16
N LEU A 520 13.86 -30.34 -4.76
CA LEU A 520 12.88 -29.26 -4.69
C LEU A 520 12.39 -28.99 -3.26
N GLU A 521 12.32 -30.01 -2.39
CA GLU A 521 11.98 -29.82 -0.98
C GLU A 521 12.98 -28.92 -0.25
N LEU A 522 14.25 -28.96 -0.64
CA LEU A 522 15.31 -28.12 -0.06
C LEU A 522 15.39 -26.70 -0.67
N MET A 523 14.74 -26.48 -1.80
CA MET A 523 14.74 -25.20 -2.50
C MET A 523 13.55 -24.34 -2.05
N GLN A 524 13.75 -23.02 -2.01
CA GLN A 524 12.70 -22.05 -1.71
C GLN A 524 12.56 -21.10 -2.90
N PHE A 525 11.52 -21.27 -3.71
CA PHE A 525 11.16 -20.35 -4.79
C PHE A 525 9.65 -20.44 -5.09
N ARG A 526 9.12 -19.39 -5.68
CA ARG A 526 7.72 -19.31 -6.09
C ARG A 526 7.40 -20.39 -7.12
N SER A 527 6.24 -21.01 -7.05
CA SER A 527 5.80 -22.10 -7.95
C SER A 527 6.51 -23.45 -7.74
N LYS A 528 7.23 -23.65 -6.64
CA LYS A 528 7.83 -24.92 -6.25
C LYS A 528 6.83 -26.08 -6.27
N ASP A 529 5.64 -25.86 -5.69
CA ASP A 529 4.60 -26.88 -5.59
C ASP A 529 4.02 -27.25 -6.96
N THR A 530 3.83 -26.25 -7.83
CA THR A 530 3.39 -26.49 -9.21
C THR A 530 4.40 -27.32 -9.98
N LEU A 531 5.70 -27.04 -9.80
CA LEU A 531 6.77 -27.82 -10.43
C LEU A 531 6.80 -29.26 -9.88
N ALA A 532 6.65 -29.42 -8.56
CA ALA A 532 6.57 -30.72 -7.91
C ALA A 532 5.35 -31.53 -8.40
N GLU A 533 4.21 -30.89 -8.62
CA GLU A 533 3.02 -31.54 -9.19
C GLU A 533 3.26 -32.00 -10.62
N VAL A 534 3.87 -31.19 -11.48
CA VAL A 534 4.19 -31.55 -12.87
C VAL A 534 5.13 -32.77 -12.90
N ILE A 535 6.14 -32.80 -12.03
CA ILE A 535 7.06 -33.93 -11.94
C ILE A 535 6.34 -35.20 -11.45
N ARG A 536 5.49 -35.09 -10.41
CA ARG A 536 4.68 -36.21 -9.91
C ARG A 536 3.70 -36.74 -10.96
N GLN A 537 3.08 -35.86 -11.73
CA GLN A 537 2.16 -36.24 -12.80
C GLN A 537 2.91 -36.97 -13.92
N GLY A 538 4.06 -36.46 -14.35
CA GLY A 538 4.93 -37.13 -15.33
C GLY A 538 5.39 -38.52 -14.86
N GLN A 539 5.71 -38.69 -13.56
CA GLN A 539 6.04 -39.97 -12.97
C GLN A 539 4.86 -40.95 -13.01
N LYS A 540 3.68 -40.50 -12.57
CA LYS A 540 2.45 -41.32 -12.60
C LYS A 540 2.09 -41.79 -14.01
N GLU A 541 2.21 -40.94 -15.01
CA GLU A 541 1.95 -41.29 -16.41
C GLU A 541 2.95 -42.33 -16.92
N THR A 542 4.24 -42.23 -16.51
CA THR A 542 5.26 -43.18 -16.87
C THR A 542 5.06 -44.54 -16.20
N ASP A 543 4.75 -44.55 -14.90
CA ASP A 543 4.41 -45.76 -14.13
C ASP A 543 3.17 -46.46 -14.70
N GLN A 544 2.15 -45.69 -15.05
CA GLN A 544 0.93 -46.22 -15.64
C GLN A 544 1.20 -46.82 -17.04
N LYS A 545 2.04 -46.21 -17.86
CA LYS A 545 2.45 -46.75 -19.15
C LYS A 545 3.27 -48.03 -18.97
N ALA A 546 4.22 -48.05 -18.02
CA ALA A 546 5.01 -49.23 -17.72
C ALA A 546 4.14 -50.39 -17.22
N TRP A 547 3.17 -50.11 -16.33
CA TRP A 547 2.21 -51.11 -15.85
C TRP A 547 1.32 -51.65 -16.98
N LEU A 548 0.78 -50.78 -17.84
CA LEU A 548 -0.02 -51.19 -19.00
C LEU A 548 0.77 -52.06 -19.97
N THR A 549 2.02 -51.71 -20.23
CA THR A 549 2.93 -52.48 -21.12
C THR A 549 3.18 -53.87 -20.52
N GLU A 550 3.46 -53.95 -19.23
CA GLU A 550 3.68 -55.22 -18.54
C GLU A 550 2.41 -56.07 -18.48
N ALA A 551 1.23 -55.46 -18.20
CA ALA A 551 -0.06 -56.15 -18.26
C ALA A 551 -0.37 -56.68 -19.64
N LEU A 552 -0.06 -55.93 -20.69
CA LEU A 552 -0.22 -56.36 -22.10
C LEU A 552 0.70 -57.53 -22.41
N ARG A 553 2.00 -57.47 -22.00
CA ARG A 553 2.96 -58.58 -22.16
C ARG A 553 2.45 -59.87 -21.50
N ARG A 554 1.94 -59.78 -20.27
CA ARG A 554 1.37 -60.92 -19.54
C ARG A 554 0.13 -61.49 -20.23
N ALA A 555 -0.78 -60.62 -20.70
CA ALA A 555 -1.99 -61.02 -21.41
C ALA A 555 -1.66 -61.76 -22.74
N VAL A 556 -0.71 -61.21 -23.53
CA VAL A 556 -0.28 -61.82 -24.79
C VAL A 556 0.45 -63.15 -24.53
N THR A 557 1.29 -63.25 -23.49
CA THR A 557 1.96 -64.51 -23.10
C THR A 557 0.94 -65.59 -22.69
N LEU A 558 -0.13 -65.21 -21.99
CA LEU A 558 -1.22 -66.14 -21.63
C LEU A 558 -2.03 -66.58 -22.86
N LEU A 559 -2.27 -65.70 -23.83
CA LEU A 559 -2.94 -66.01 -25.09
C LEU A 559 -2.10 -66.94 -25.93
N ASP A 560 -0.79 -66.71 -26.05
CA ASP A 560 0.10 -67.59 -26.78
C ASP A 560 0.16 -69.01 -26.18
N LYS A 561 0.15 -69.11 -24.82
CA LYS A 561 0.09 -70.41 -24.11
C LYS A 561 -1.24 -71.12 -24.32
N SER A 562 -2.35 -70.37 -24.49
CA SER A 562 -3.71 -70.95 -24.60
C SER A 562 -4.06 -71.33 -26.04
N GLN A 563 -3.53 -70.60 -27.06
CA GLN A 563 -3.91 -70.73 -28.47
C GLN A 563 -2.78 -71.15 -29.39
N GLY A 564 -1.54 -71.33 -28.89
CA GLY A 564 -0.38 -71.70 -29.68
C GLY A 564 0.03 -70.65 -30.73
N THR A 565 -0.21 -69.37 -30.45
CA THR A 565 0.14 -68.24 -31.33
C THR A 565 1.50 -67.66 -30.97
N HIS A 566 2.15 -66.97 -31.90
CA HIS A 566 3.43 -66.28 -31.67
C HIS A 566 3.27 -64.76 -31.55
N LEU A 567 2.19 -64.30 -30.91
CA LEU A 567 1.84 -62.90 -30.77
C LEU A 567 2.79 -62.11 -29.84
N ALA A 568 3.42 -62.79 -28.87
CA ALA A 568 4.39 -62.17 -27.95
C ALA A 568 5.62 -61.64 -28.68
N GLU A 569 6.18 -62.43 -29.62
CA GLU A 569 7.30 -61.99 -30.43
C GLU A 569 6.96 -60.83 -31.37
N ALA A 570 5.72 -60.80 -31.89
CA ALA A 570 5.24 -59.71 -32.72
C ALA A 570 5.06 -58.41 -31.94
N LEU A 571 4.56 -58.52 -30.70
CA LEU A 571 4.39 -57.37 -29.78
C LEU A 571 5.73 -56.79 -29.36
N GLU A 572 6.72 -57.63 -29.03
CA GLU A 572 8.07 -57.17 -28.67
C GLU A 572 8.73 -56.44 -29.83
N ARG A 573 8.66 -56.94 -31.04
CA ARG A 573 9.19 -56.24 -32.23
C ARG A 573 8.50 -54.91 -32.49
N GLU A 574 7.21 -54.80 -32.23
CA GLU A 574 6.47 -53.54 -32.39
C GLU A 574 6.82 -52.52 -31.29
N LEU A 575 7.00 -52.97 -30.05
CA LEU A 575 7.43 -52.12 -28.93
C LEU A 575 8.88 -51.60 -29.15
N GLU A 576 9.82 -52.47 -29.56
CA GLU A 576 11.18 -52.07 -29.89
C GLU A 576 11.24 -51.07 -31.06
N LYS A 577 10.41 -51.23 -32.09
CA LYS A 577 10.25 -50.27 -33.20
C LYS A 577 9.78 -48.92 -32.72
N ARG A 578 8.82 -48.87 -31.80
CA ARG A 578 8.31 -47.61 -31.24
C ARG A 578 9.29 -46.93 -30.28
N GLU A 579 10.02 -47.66 -29.47
CA GLU A 579 11.10 -47.13 -28.64
C GLU A 579 12.23 -46.55 -29.47
N SER A 580 12.65 -47.23 -30.53
CA SER A 580 13.68 -46.74 -31.45
C SER A 580 13.22 -45.54 -32.31
N SER A 581 11.95 -45.45 -32.66
CA SER A 581 11.37 -44.32 -33.41
C SER A 581 11.07 -43.12 -32.53
N GLY A 582 10.65 -43.34 -31.26
CA GLY A 582 10.41 -42.30 -30.28
C GLY A 582 11.66 -41.52 -29.89
N GLY A 583 12.79 -42.22 -29.74
CA GLY A 583 14.08 -41.58 -29.47
C GLY A 583 14.58 -40.68 -30.62
N LYS A 584 14.35 -41.08 -31.88
CA LYS A 584 14.72 -40.24 -33.04
C LYS A 584 13.82 -39.01 -33.22
N ALA A 585 12.53 -39.11 -32.94
CA ALA A 585 11.59 -37.98 -33.04
C ALA A 585 11.83 -36.92 -31.97
N ALA A 586 12.25 -37.30 -30.77
CA ALA A 586 12.60 -36.37 -29.69
C ALA A 586 13.88 -35.57 -29.98
N VAL A 587 14.91 -36.24 -30.57
CA VAL A 587 16.18 -35.62 -30.95
C VAL A 587 16.00 -34.66 -32.14
N CYS A 588 15.17 -35.00 -33.15
CA CYS A 588 14.90 -34.11 -34.28
C CYS A 588 14.10 -32.85 -33.88
N ARG A 589 13.13 -32.94 -32.97
CA ARG A 589 12.36 -31.78 -32.54
C ARG A 589 13.20 -30.80 -31.70
N SER A 590 14.15 -31.27 -30.92
CA SER A 590 15.07 -30.42 -30.14
C SER A 590 16.08 -29.66 -31.00
N SER A 591 16.61 -30.30 -32.09
CA SER A 591 17.57 -29.67 -33.00
C SER A 591 16.94 -28.58 -33.88
N ASP A 592 15.68 -28.78 -34.33
CA ASP A 592 14.96 -27.80 -35.14
C ASP A 592 14.52 -26.55 -34.32
N ALA A 593 14.16 -26.72 -33.04
CA ALA A 593 13.82 -25.61 -32.17
C ALA A 593 15.04 -24.72 -31.88
N VAL A 594 16.20 -25.32 -31.60
CA VAL A 594 17.48 -24.60 -31.37
C VAL A 594 17.95 -23.88 -32.62
N THR A 595 17.77 -24.48 -33.81
CA THR A 595 18.19 -23.88 -35.09
C THR A 595 17.30 -22.68 -35.45
N ARG A 596 15.98 -22.74 -35.21
CA ARG A 596 15.05 -21.62 -35.42
C ARG A 596 15.31 -20.46 -34.45
N GLN A 597 15.67 -20.75 -33.20
CA GLN A 597 15.97 -19.71 -32.21
C GLN A 597 17.31 -19.00 -32.55
N ARG A 598 18.32 -19.72 -33.05
CA ARG A 598 19.58 -19.11 -33.53
C ARG A 598 19.39 -18.25 -34.78
N GLN A 599 18.46 -18.58 -35.67
CA GLN A 599 18.11 -17.77 -36.82
C GLN A 599 17.33 -16.51 -36.43
N ALA A 600 16.38 -16.58 -35.47
CA ALA A 600 15.65 -15.45 -34.95
C ALA A 600 16.55 -14.41 -34.24
N THR A 601 17.54 -14.91 -33.45
CA THR A 601 18.50 -14.03 -32.75
C THR A 601 19.47 -13.34 -33.72
N ARG A 602 19.82 -13.98 -34.84
CA ARG A 602 20.67 -13.35 -35.88
C ARG A 602 19.95 -12.29 -36.71
N GLN A 603 18.64 -12.33 -36.82
CA GLN A 603 17.84 -11.29 -37.51
C GLN A 603 17.57 -10.07 -36.61
N ALA A 604 17.59 -10.23 -35.28
CA ALA A 604 17.37 -9.12 -34.34
C ALA A 604 18.60 -8.23 -34.07
N VAL A 605 19.80 -8.62 -34.55
CA VAL A 605 21.07 -7.89 -34.33
C VAL A 605 21.61 -7.31 -35.65
N ARG A 606 20.77 -6.70 -36.47
CA ARG A 606 21.24 -5.76 -37.52
C ARG A 606 20.87 -4.34 -37.10
N PRO A 607 21.87 -3.48 -36.83
CA PRO A 607 21.60 -2.06 -36.58
C PRO A 607 21.17 -1.37 -37.89
N ARG A 608 20.18 -0.52 -37.76
CA ARG A 608 19.88 0.54 -38.72
C ARG A 608 20.67 1.77 -38.37
#